data_b44d78ddeda01a14bc001b1d77746350
#
_entry.id   b44d78ddeda01a14bc001b1d77746350
#
_cell.length_a   1.000
_cell.length_b   1.000
_cell.length_c   1.000
_cell.angle_alpha   90.00
_cell.angle_beta   90.00
_cell.angle_gamma   90.00
#
_symmetry.space_group_name_H-M   'P 1'
#
loop_
_entity.id
_entity.type
_entity.pdbx_description
1 polymer ?
#
loop_
_entity_poly.entity_id
_entity_poly.type
_entity_poly.pdbx_seq_one_letter_code
_entity_poly.pdbx_strand_id
1 'polypeptide(L)'
;MSVQMDAASPWTGGANAGANPLKVLVADIGGNNVKLLATGQSEPRKTESGPLLTPMRMMEQIASLISDWEHDAVSIGYPGPVQDNRPLADPHNLGPGWVSFNFEAAFDRPVKIINDAAMQAIGSYRGGRMLFLGLGTGLGSALIVENIVQPMELGHLPYKKGTFEDYVGQRGLDRNGKKEWRDDVADVVARLIAALQPTDVVIGGGNVKKLKDLPAGTRAGQNADAFEGGFRLWDL
;
A
#
# COMPACT_ATOMS: atom_id res chain seq x y z
N MET A 1 26.36 -5.49 27.40
CA MET A 1 26.08 -4.11 26.92
C MET A 1 25.66 -4.20 25.45
N SER A 2 24.38 -4.30 25.21
CA SER A 2 23.80 -4.33 23.83
C SER A 2 23.53 -2.89 23.41
N VAL A 3 24.31 -2.42 22.44
CA VAL A 3 24.07 -1.13 21.79
C VAL A 3 22.86 -1.32 20.88
N GLN A 4 21.73 -0.75 21.27
CA GLN A 4 20.55 -0.61 20.45
C GLN A 4 20.87 0.48 19.41
N MET A 5 21.23 0.08 18.20
CA MET A 5 21.32 1.00 17.06
C MET A 5 19.90 1.35 16.64
N ASP A 6 19.46 2.56 16.94
CA ASP A 6 18.31 3.18 16.28
C ASP A 6 18.61 3.21 14.78
N ALA A 7 17.87 2.41 14.02
CA ALA A 7 17.97 2.42 12.56
C ALA A 7 17.42 3.75 12.06
N ALA A 8 18.32 4.65 11.67
CA ALA A 8 17.95 5.88 10.96
C ALA A 8 17.08 5.50 9.74
N SER A 9 16.02 6.26 9.47
CA SER A 9 15.17 6.03 8.30
C SER A 9 16.04 6.01 7.03
N PRO A 10 15.92 4.99 6.16
CA PRO A 10 16.68 4.93 4.91
C PRO A 10 16.33 6.07 3.92
N TRP A 11 15.29 6.83 4.22
CA TRP A 11 14.75 7.93 3.43
C TRP A 11 15.17 9.33 3.96
N THR A 12 16.33 9.49 4.55
CA THR A 12 16.81 10.80 4.98
C THR A 12 17.25 11.63 3.76
N GLY A 13 16.29 12.18 3.02
CA GLY A 13 16.49 13.30 2.12
C GLY A 13 16.91 14.52 2.96
N GLY A 14 17.95 15.26 2.48
CA GLY A 14 18.52 16.38 3.21
C GLY A 14 17.46 17.40 3.59
N ALA A 15 17.19 17.52 4.87
CA ALA A 15 16.34 18.58 5.41
C ALA A 15 16.98 19.94 5.08
N ASN A 16 16.34 20.73 4.22
CA ASN A 16 16.60 22.15 4.08
C ASN A 16 16.26 22.81 5.41
N ALA A 17 17.26 23.11 6.22
CA ALA A 17 17.10 23.82 7.49
C ALA A 17 16.56 25.23 7.20
N GLY A 18 15.24 25.41 7.31
CA GLY A 18 14.59 26.70 7.17
C GLY A 18 13.22 26.70 6.49
N ALA A 19 12.80 25.62 5.83
CA ALA A 19 11.44 25.49 5.30
C ALA A 19 10.53 24.80 6.33
N ASN A 20 9.29 25.27 6.48
CA ASN A 20 8.28 24.52 7.21
C ASN A 20 8.17 23.11 6.59
N PRO A 21 8.10 22.03 7.39
CA PRO A 21 7.96 20.70 6.85
C PRO A 21 6.68 20.62 6.00
N LEU A 22 6.78 19.99 4.83
CA LEU A 22 5.67 19.80 3.91
C LEU A 22 4.52 19.07 4.63
N LYS A 23 3.33 19.67 4.63
CA LYS A 23 2.13 19.04 5.18
C LYS A 23 1.49 18.18 4.10
N VAL A 24 1.48 16.88 4.28
CA VAL A 24 0.96 15.92 3.31
C VAL A 24 -0.35 15.34 3.82
N LEU A 25 -1.36 15.29 2.95
CA LEU A 25 -2.55 14.46 3.12
C LEU A 25 -2.32 13.12 2.43
N VAL A 26 -2.46 12.03 3.16
CA VAL A 26 -2.41 10.67 2.60
C VAL A 26 -3.82 10.13 2.46
N ALA A 27 -4.18 9.65 1.27
CA ALA A 27 -5.44 8.96 0.97
C ALA A 27 -5.13 7.51 0.54
N ASP A 28 -5.42 6.55 1.40
CA ASP A 28 -5.32 5.11 1.13
C ASP A 28 -6.68 4.61 0.62
N ILE A 29 -6.78 4.38 -0.69
CA ILE A 29 -8.01 3.95 -1.35
C ILE A 29 -8.08 2.43 -1.34
N GLY A 30 -8.91 1.88 -0.47
CA GLY A 30 -9.16 0.44 -0.43
C GLY A 30 -10.53 0.06 -0.98
N GLY A 31 -10.77 -1.22 -1.21
CA GLY A 31 -12.05 -1.73 -1.74
C GLY A 31 -13.25 -1.57 -0.80
N ASN A 32 -13.03 -1.38 0.52
CA ASN A 32 -14.09 -1.21 1.51
C ASN A 32 -14.10 0.18 2.15
N ASN A 33 -12.97 0.84 2.23
CA ASN A 33 -12.85 2.17 2.83
C ASN A 33 -11.77 2.97 2.11
N VAL A 34 -11.98 4.28 2.05
CA VAL A 34 -10.92 5.27 1.85
C VAL A 34 -10.50 5.77 3.22
N LYS A 35 -9.21 5.67 3.53
CA LYS A 35 -8.65 6.14 4.80
C LYS A 35 -7.77 7.36 4.55
N LEU A 36 -7.84 8.31 5.44
CA LEU A 36 -7.18 9.61 5.33
C LEU A 36 -6.36 9.89 6.58
N LEU A 37 -5.16 10.41 6.41
CA LEU A 37 -4.34 10.95 7.50
C LEU A 37 -3.52 12.13 6.97
N ALA A 38 -3.47 13.22 7.72
CA ALA A 38 -2.64 14.37 7.38
C ALA A 38 -1.45 14.49 8.35
N THR A 39 -0.38 15.12 7.90
CA THR A 39 0.78 15.46 8.75
C THR A 39 0.32 16.17 10.03
N GLY A 40 0.83 15.70 11.16
CA GLY A 40 0.47 16.24 12.48
C GLY A 40 -0.81 15.69 13.09
N GLN A 41 -1.55 14.84 12.38
CA GLN A 41 -2.71 14.13 12.91
C GLN A 41 -2.31 12.75 13.43
N SER A 42 -2.93 12.31 14.52
CA SER A 42 -2.68 11.00 15.13
C SER A 42 -3.74 9.94 14.77
N GLU A 43 -4.94 10.37 14.44
CA GLU A 43 -6.08 9.50 14.20
C GLU A 43 -6.54 9.58 12.73
N PRO A 44 -6.56 8.46 12.00
CA PRO A 44 -7.04 8.45 10.63
C PRO A 44 -8.56 8.64 10.59
N ARG A 45 -9.03 9.37 9.58
CA ARG A 45 -10.45 9.44 9.21
C ARG A 45 -10.72 8.47 8.07
N LYS A 46 -11.96 8.03 7.94
CA LYS A 46 -12.35 7.09 6.89
C LYS A 46 -13.75 7.36 6.39
N THR A 47 -13.97 7.00 5.13
CA THR A 47 -15.30 6.90 4.53
C THR A 47 -15.45 5.56 3.81
N GLU A 48 -16.68 5.16 3.54
CA GLU A 48 -16.95 3.92 2.81
C GLU A 48 -16.54 4.02 1.35
N SER A 49 -16.04 2.92 0.81
CA SER A 49 -15.79 2.72 -0.61
C SER A 49 -16.64 1.56 -1.15
N GLY A 50 -16.38 1.13 -2.37
CA GLY A 50 -17.07 0.00 -2.98
C GLY A 50 -17.51 0.28 -4.42
N PRO A 51 -18.31 -0.62 -5.02
CA PRO A 51 -18.58 -0.61 -6.47
C PRO A 51 -19.22 0.66 -7.03
N LEU A 52 -19.77 1.50 -6.16
CA LEU A 52 -20.40 2.77 -6.56
C LEU A 52 -19.50 3.99 -6.32
N LEU A 53 -18.30 3.82 -5.74
CA LEU A 53 -17.39 4.92 -5.49
C LEU A 53 -16.66 5.32 -6.77
N THR A 54 -17.07 6.43 -7.35
CA THR A 54 -16.33 7.12 -8.43
C THR A 54 -15.36 8.14 -7.80
N PRO A 55 -14.33 8.61 -8.53
CA PRO A 55 -13.42 9.64 -8.00
C PRO A 55 -14.15 10.91 -7.58
N MET A 56 -15.18 11.34 -8.32
CA MET A 56 -15.98 12.51 -7.96
C MET A 56 -16.68 12.31 -6.61
N ARG A 57 -17.33 11.16 -6.41
CA ARG A 57 -17.98 10.84 -5.14
C ARG A 57 -16.98 10.75 -3.99
N MET A 58 -15.79 10.21 -4.26
CA MET A 58 -14.71 10.19 -3.27
C MET A 58 -14.35 11.62 -2.85
N MET A 59 -14.16 12.54 -3.81
CA MET A 59 -13.85 13.95 -3.49
C MET A 59 -14.94 14.61 -2.65
N GLU A 60 -16.21 14.38 -2.98
CA GLU A 60 -17.33 14.89 -2.19
C GLU A 60 -17.33 14.35 -0.74
N GLN A 61 -17.08 13.05 -0.58
CA GLN A 61 -17.03 12.41 0.73
C GLN A 61 -15.87 12.89 1.60
N ILE A 62 -14.67 13.00 1.01
CA ILE A 62 -13.48 13.37 1.78
C ILE A 62 -13.41 14.88 2.08
N ALA A 63 -14.02 15.74 1.26
CA ALA A 63 -13.99 17.20 1.45
C ALA A 63 -14.46 17.60 2.86
N SER A 64 -15.56 17.01 3.33
CA SER A 64 -16.06 17.27 4.69
C SER A 64 -15.16 16.68 5.77
N LEU A 65 -14.51 15.55 5.49
CA LEU A 65 -13.65 14.87 6.45
C LEU A 65 -12.31 15.58 6.67
N ILE A 66 -11.82 16.33 5.68
CA ILE A 66 -10.52 17.01 5.76
C ILE A 66 -10.63 18.53 5.89
N SER A 67 -11.83 19.06 6.06
CA SER A 67 -12.08 20.53 6.06
C SER A 67 -11.32 21.31 7.11
N ASP A 68 -10.94 20.68 8.23
CA ASP A 68 -10.14 21.22 9.32
C ASP A 68 -8.66 20.81 9.26
N TRP A 69 -8.21 20.12 8.19
CA TRP A 69 -6.83 19.71 8.01
C TRP A 69 -6.12 20.55 6.95
N GLU A 70 -5.04 21.21 7.34
CA GLU A 70 -4.16 21.90 6.39
C GLU A 70 -3.23 20.88 5.71
N HIS A 71 -3.06 21.03 4.40
CA HIS A 71 -2.11 20.24 3.63
C HIS A 71 -1.64 21.01 2.39
N ASP A 72 -0.39 20.80 2.02
CA ASP A 72 0.30 21.43 0.89
C ASP A 72 0.37 20.48 -0.32
N ALA A 73 0.28 19.17 -0.05
CA ALA A 73 0.43 18.11 -1.05
C ALA A 73 -0.41 16.88 -0.67
N VAL A 74 -0.67 16.00 -1.63
CA VAL A 74 -1.50 14.80 -1.45
C VAL A 74 -0.78 13.56 -1.98
N SER A 75 -0.78 12.49 -1.19
CA SER A 75 -0.38 11.14 -1.61
C SER A 75 -1.60 10.26 -1.74
N ILE A 76 -1.73 9.54 -2.85
CA ILE A 76 -2.82 8.60 -3.10
C ILE A 76 -2.26 7.20 -3.26
N GLY A 77 -2.66 6.29 -2.37
CA GLY A 77 -2.52 4.84 -2.55
C GLY A 77 -3.69 4.33 -3.36
N TYR A 78 -3.43 3.89 -4.58
CA TYR A 78 -4.44 3.51 -5.56
C TYR A 78 -4.56 1.99 -5.69
N PRO A 79 -5.77 1.40 -5.64
CA PRO A 79 -5.96 -0.05 -5.69
C PRO A 79 -5.94 -0.58 -7.13
N GLY A 80 -4.84 -0.38 -7.83
CA GLY A 80 -4.63 -0.79 -9.21
C GLY A 80 -3.28 -0.34 -9.77
N PRO A 81 -2.98 -0.65 -11.03
CA PRO A 81 -1.73 -0.28 -11.65
C PRO A 81 -1.64 1.24 -11.87
N VAL A 82 -0.46 1.79 -11.53
CA VAL A 82 -0.14 3.22 -11.68
C VAL A 82 1.19 3.33 -12.45
N GLN A 83 1.24 4.21 -13.43
CA GLN A 83 2.44 4.56 -14.17
C GLN A 83 2.48 6.07 -14.40
N ASP A 84 3.67 6.65 -14.27
CA ASP A 84 3.87 8.09 -14.49
C ASP A 84 2.86 8.96 -13.74
N ASN A 85 2.62 8.63 -12.47
CA ASN A 85 1.69 9.32 -11.58
C ASN A 85 0.20 9.26 -12.04
N ARG A 86 -0.19 8.25 -12.81
CA ARG A 86 -1.55 8.09 -13.35
C ARG A 86 -2.06 6.66 -13.21
N PRO A 87 -3.32 6.47 -12.81
CA PRO A 87 -3.98 5.18 -12.91
C PRO A 87 -4.04 4.68 -14.36
N LEU A 88 -3.71 3.40 -14.58
CA LEU A 88 -3.75 2.76 -15.90
C LEU A 88 -5.08 2.04 -16.19
N ALA A 89 -5.81 1.66 -15.15
CA ALA A 89 -7.09 0.98 -15.26
C ALA A 89 -8.00 1.40 -14.11
N ASP A 90 -9.32 1.35 -14.31
CA ASP A 90 -10.28 1.52 -13.22
C ASP A 90 -10.18 0.33 -12.25
N PRO A 91 -10.31 0.54 -10.92
CA PRO A 91 -10.22 -0.54 -9.95
C PRO A 91 -11.39 -1.52 -10.07
N HIS A 92 -11.12 -2.81 -9.98
CA HIS A 92 -12.16 -3.85 -10.12
C HIS A 92 -13.30 -3.76 -9.09
N ASN A 93 -13.03 -3.20 -7.91
CA ASN A 93 -13.97 -3.15 -6.80
C ASN A 93 -14.57 -1.77 -6.56
N LEU A 94 -14.31 -0.81 -7.44
CA LEU A 94 -14.81 0.57 -7.35
C LEU A 94 -15.60 0.94 -8.60
N GLY A 95 -16.28 2.08 -8.58
CA GLY A 95 -16.94 2.66 -9.75
C GLY A 95 -15.93 3.14 -10.80
N PRO A 96 -16.38 3.47 -12.00
CA PRO A 96 -15.50 3.87 -13.11
C PRO A 96 -15.05 5.34 -13.05
N GLY A 97 -14.13 5.70 -13.95
CA GLY A 97 -13.74 7.08 -14.22
C GLY A 97 -12.44 7.54 -13.58
N TRP A 98 -11.67 6.62 -12.98
CA TRP A 98 -10.42 6.93 -12.28
C TRP A 98 -9.28 7.28 -13.23
N VAL A 99 -9.19 6.61 -14.40
CA VAL A 99 -8.09 6.78 -15.36
C VAL A 99 -8.02 8.21 -15.92
N SER A 100 -9.18 8.82 -16.15
CA SER A 100 -9.29 10.17 -16.74
C SER A 100 -9.42 11.29 -15.70
N PHE A 101 -9.49 10.95 -14.40
CA PHE A 101 -9.73 11.95 -13.38
C PHE A 101 -8.48 12.78 -13.06
N ASN A 102 -8.63 14.09 -13.04
CA ASN A 102 -7.54 15.00 -12.72
C ASN A 102 -7.53 15.28 -11.21
N PHE A 103 -6.74 14.50 -10.47
CA PHE A 103 -6.62 14.64 -9.02
C PHE A 103 -5.98 15.95 -8.60
N GLU A 104 -4.97 16.46 -9.33
CA GLU A 104 -4.32 17.73 -8.98
C GLU A 104 -5.31 18.90 -9.07
N ALA A 105 -6.14 18.94 -10.13
CA ALA A 105 -7.18 19.96 -10.24
C ALA A 105 -8.27 19.82 -9.17
N ALA A 106 -8.60 18.58 -8.76
CA ALA A 106 -9.64 18.33 -7.76
C ALA A 106 -9.19 18.69 -6.33
N PHE A 107 -7.93 18.47 -5.99
CA PHE A 107 -7.35 18.85 -4.70
C PHE A 107 -6.81 20.29 -4.67
N ASP A 108 -6.63 20.92 -5.84
CA ASP A 108 -5.90 22.21 -5.99
C ASP A 108 -4.52 22.17 -5.28
N ARG A 109 -3.84 21.03 -5.38
CA ARG A 109 -2.53 20.75 -4.75
C ARG A 109 -1.74 19.77 -5.63
N PRO A 110 -0.41 19.72 -5.50
CA PRO A 110 0.40 18.66 -6.07
C PRO A 110 -0.03 17.29 -5.54
N VAL A 111 -0.15 16.31 -6.43
CA VAL A 111 -0.58 14.95 -6.10
C VAL A 111 0.46 13.94 -6.56
N LYS A 112 0.86 13.02 -5.69
CA LYS A 112 1.59 11.80 -6.05
C LYS A 112 0.68 10.59 -5.90
N ILE A 113 0.55 9.81 -6.97
CA ILE A 113 -0.27 8.59 -7.02
C ILE A 113 0.65 7.39 -7.17
N ILE A 114 0.47 6.40 -6.34
CA ILE A 114 1.19 5.13 -6.40
C ILE A 114 0.24 3.97 -6.11
N ASN A 115 0.58 2.76 -6.54
CA ASN A 115 -0.16 1.56 -6.15
C ASN A 115 -0.20 1.42 -4.61
N ASP A 116 -1.33 0.99 -4.05
CA ASP A 116 -1.57 0.89 -2.60
C ASP A 116 -0.61 -0.07 -1.88
N ALA A 117 -0.27 -1.20 -2.52
CA ALA A 117 0.73 -2.12 -1.98
C ALA A 117 2.14 -1.52 -2.00
N ALA A 118 2.48 -0.76 -3.04
CA ALA A 118 3.75 -0.04 -3.11
C ALA A 118 3.85 1.06 -2.05
N MET A 119 2.76 1.77 -1.78
CA MET A 119 2.70 2.75 -0.70
C MET A 119 2.92 2.11 0.68
N GLN A 120 2.25 0.96 0.95
CA GLN A 120 2.50 0.19 2.18
C GLN A 120 3.93 -0.34 2.26
N ALA A 121 4.51 -0.75 1.11
CA ALA A 121 5.90 -1.19 1.05
C ALA A 121 6.87 -0.07 1.45
N ILE A 122 6.70 1.16 0.94
CA ILE A 122 7.52 2.31 1.31
C ILE A 122 7.48 2.55 2.82
N GLY A 123 6.30 2.50 3.44
CA GLY A 123 6.15 2.70 4.88
C GLY A 123 6.81 1.62 5.74
N SER A 124 6.78 0.38 5.27
CA SER A 124 7.39 -0.75 5.98
C SER A 124 8.88 -0.95 5.69
N TYR A 125 9.47 -0.21 4.74
CA TYR A 125 10.85 -0.36 4.30
C TYR A 125 11.87 0.09 5.34
N ARG A 126 12.91 -0.77 5.53
CA ARG A 126 13.99 -0.57 6.49
C ARG A 126 15.39 -0.65 5.87
N GLY A 127 15.47 -0.65 4.54
CA GLY A 127 16.72 -0.78 3.79
C GLY A 127 16.89 -2.13 3.10
N GLY A 128 17.90 -2.22 2.23
CA GLY A 128 18.25 -3.43 1.49
C GLY A 128 17.30 -3.79 0.37
N ARG A 129 17.13 -5.09 0.12
CA ARG A 129 16.18 -5.64 -0.87
C ARG A 129 14.96 -6.19 -0.13
N MET A 130 13.86 -5.45 -0.13
CA MET A 130 12.64 -5.84 0.57
C MET A 130 11.54 -6.24 -0.41
N LEU A 131 10.93 -7.39 -0.18
CA LEU A 131 9.69 -7.82 -0.84
C LEU A 131 8.51 -7.55 0.08
N PHE A 132 7.53 -6.78 -0.39
CA PHE A 132 6.24 -6.59 0.27
C PHE A 132 5.17 -7.45 -0.41
N LEU A 133 4.35 -8.14 0.38
CA LEU A 133 3.24 -8.97 -0.06
C LEU A 133 1.99 -8.59 0.74
N GLY A 134 1.00 -8.01 0.09
CA GLY A 134 -0.26 -7.57 0.68
C GLY A 134 -1.36 -8.60 0.52
N LEU A 135 -1.71 -9.33 1.56
CA LEU A 135 -2.82 -10.30 1.58
C LEU A 135 -4.15 -9.58 1.80
N GLY A 136 -4.91 -9.39 0.73
CA GLY A 136 -6.19 -8.68 0.72
C GLY A 136 -7.23 -9.37 -0.15
N THR A 137 -7.93 -8.61 -0.99
CA THR A 137 -8.82 -9.12 -2.04
C THR A 137 -8.05 -10.01 -3.01
N GLY A 138 -6.87 -9.54 -3.46
CA GLY A 138 -5.88 -10.29 -4.22
C GLY A 138 -4.57 -10.43 -3.46
N LEU A 139 -3.46 -10.43 -4.20
CA LEU A 139 -2.09 -10.39 -3.70
C LEU A 139 -1.37 -9.15 -4.25
N GLY A 140 -1.42 -8.04 -3.51
CA GLY A 140 -0.62 -6.86 -3.83
C GLY A 140 0.86 -7.14 -3.59
N SER A 141 1.74 -6.55 -4.38
CA SER A 141 3.18 -6.77 -4.25
C SER A 141 4.02 -5.58 -4.69
N ALA A 142 5.15 -5.38 -4.03
CA ALA A 142 6.16 -4.42 -4.42
C ALA A 142 7.55 -4.93 -4.00
N LEU A 143 8.55 -4.62 -4.80
CA LEU A 143 9.95 -4.86 -4.49
C LEU A 143 10.64 -3.51 -4.31
N ILE A 144 11.38 -3.33 -3.21
CA ILE A 144 12.23 -2.16 -3.00
C ILE A 144 13.67 -2.62 -2.92
N VAL A 145 14.52 -2.03 -3.75
CA VAL A 145 15.96 -2.30 -3.79
C VAL A 145 16.69 -0.98 -3.69
N GLU A 146 17.45 -0.79 -2.60
CA GLU A 146 18.25 0.42 -2.39
C GLU A 146 17.45 1.71 -2.62
N ASN A 147 16.27 1.80 -2.00
CA ASN A 147 15.34 2.92 -2.09
C ASN A 147 14.60 3.06 -3.45
N ILE A 148 14.83 2.17 -4.41
CA ILE A 148 14.09 2.18 -5.68
C ILE A 148 12.86 1.28 -5.54
N VAL A 149 11.69 1.89 -5.64
CA VAL A 149 10.40 1.19 -5.52
C VAL A 149 9.98 0.64 -6.89
N GLN A 150 9.70 -0.65 -6.93
CA GLN A 150 9.17 -1.34 -8.10
C GLN A 150 7.80 -1.96 -7.75
N PRO A 151 6.67 -1.33 -8.12
CA PRO A 151 5.37 -1.98 -8.07
C PRO A 151 5.38 -3.25 -8.91
N MET A 152 4.76 -4.32 -8.41
CA MET A 152 4.76 -5.61 -9.09
C MET A 152 3.38 -6.24 -9.05
N GLU A 153 3.04 -7.02 -10.07
CA GLU A 153 1.78 -7.77 -10.16
C GLU A 153 2.07 -9.28 -10.02
N LEU A 154 2.80 -9.66 -8.96
CA LEU A 154 3.15 -11.06 -8.71
C LEU A 154 1.93 -11.95 -8.47
N GLY A 155 0.81 -11.37 -8.05
CA GLY A 155 -0.47 -12.06 -7.89
C GLY A 155 -0.93 -12.78 -9.16
N HIS A 156 -0.57 -12.28 -10.33
CA HIS A 156 -0.95 -12.86 -11.64
C HIS A 156 -0.08 -14.04 -12.09
N LEU A 157 1.01 -14.36 -11.37
CA LEU A 157 1.85 -15.50 -11.72
C LEU A 157 1.07 -16.82 -11.61
N PRO A 158 1.31 -17.77 -12.54
CA PRO A 158 0.62 -19.07 -12.54
C PRO A 158 0.86 -19.88 -11.27
N TYR A 159 -0.21 -20.44 -10.71
CA TYR A 159 -0.16 -21.31 -9.54
C TYR A 159 -1.28 -22.34 -9.55
N LYS A 160 -0.93 -23.62 -9.43
CA LYS A 160 -1.89 -24.73 -9.51
C LYS A 160 -2.76 -24.63 -10.78
N LYS A 161 -4.07 -24.42 -10.63
CA LYS A 161 -5.04 -24.27 -11.74
C LYS A 161 -5.46 -22.81 -11.99
N GLY A 162 -4.73 -21.85 -11.45
CA GLY A 162 -5.02 -20.41 -11.56
C GLY A 162 -3.77 -19.59 -11.34
N THR A 163 -3.89 -18.51 -10.58
CA THR A 163 -2.82 -17.57 -10.25
C THR A 163 -2.54 -17.56 -8.75
N PHE A 164 -1.45 -16.92 -8.31
CA PHE A 164 -1.18 -16.76 -6.88
C PHE A 164 -2.37 -16.13 -6.16
N GLU A 165 -2.92 -15.03 -6.67
CA GLU A 165 -4.03 -14.34 -6.00
C GLU A 165 -5.31 -15.17 -5.92
N ASP A 166 -5.58 -16.07 -6.87
CA ASP A 166 -6.73 -16.98 -6.82
C ASP A 166 -6.68 -17.94 -5.62
N TYR A 167 -5.49 -18.16 -5.06
CA TYR A 167 -5.28 -19.07 -3.94
C TYR A 167 -4.95 -18.36 -2.63
N VAL A 168 -4.20 -17.24 -2.66
CA VAL A 168 -3.79 -16.54 -1.44
C VAL A 168 -4.59 -15.26 -1.16
N GLY A 169 -5.39 -14.78 -2.13
CA GLY A 169 -6.34 -13.69 -1.93
C GLY A 169 -7.62 -14.14 -1.22
N GLN A 170 -8.58 -13.21 -1.07
CA GLN A 170 -9.85 -13.48 -0.39
C GLN A 170 -10.62 -14.64 -1.04
N ARG A 171 -10.65 -14.72 -2.38
CA ARG A 171 -11.32 -15.83 -3.11
C ARG A 171 -10.79 -17.20 -2.72
N GLY A 172 -9.47 -17.34 -2.58
CA GLY A 172 -8.83 -18.59 -2.15
C GLY A 172 -9.21 -18.95 -0.72
N LEU A 173 -9.19 -17.96 0.17
CA LEU A 173 -9.59 -18.13 1.57
C LEU A 173 -11.04 -18.59 1.72
N ASP A 174 -11.96 -17.99 0.96
CA ASP A 174 -13.39 -18.32 1.01
C ASP A 174 -13.67 -19.70 0.43
N ARG A 175 -12.98 -20.08 -0.64
CA ARG A 175 -13.13 -21.37 -1.31
C ARG A 175 -12.54 -22.54 -0.51
N ASN A 176 -11.31 -22.38 -0.03
CA ASN A 176 -10.51 -23.49 0.52
C ASN A 176 -10.51 -23.53 2.05
N GLY A 177 -10.97 -22.45 2.70
CA GLY A 177 -10.94 -22.29 4.15
C GLY A 177 -9.53 -21.96 4.67
N LYS A 178 -9.49 -21.57 5.96
CA LYS A 178 -8.26 -21.01 6.58
C LYS A 178 -7.05 -21.94 6.56
N LYS A 179 -7.25 -23.26 6.70
CA LYS A 179 -6.12 -24.18 6.80
C LYS A 179 -5.38 -24.26 5.47
N GLU A 180 -6.09 -24.66 4.41
CA GLU A 180 -5.49 -24.79 3.08
C GLU A 180 -4.97 -23.45 2.55
N TRP A 181 -5.71 -22.36 2.81
CA TRP A 181 -5.26 -21.03 2.45
C TRP A 181 -3.92 -20.65 3.10
N ARG A 182 -3.69 -21.01 4.37
CA ARG A 182 -2.40 -20.78 5.05
C ARG A 182 -1.27 -21.59 4.44
N ASP A 183 -1.55 -22.82 4.06
CA ASP A 183 -0.58 -23.70 3.40
C ASP A 183 -0.21 -23.12 2.02
N ASP A 184 -1.20 -22.59 1.25
CA ASP A 184 -0.97 -21.91 -0.01
C ASP A 184 -0.17 -20.61 0.16
N VAL A 185 -0.47 -19.81 1.17
CA VAL A 185 0.31 -18.60 1.49
C VAL A 185 1.76 -18.95 1.79
N ALA A 186 2.00 -19.97 2.60
CA ALA A 186 3.36 -20.40 2.94
C ALA A 186 4.15 -20.87 1.70
N ASP A 187 3.52 -21.64 0.81
CA ASP A 187 4.14 -22.14 -0.42
C ASP A 187 4.44 -21.00 -1.40
N VAL A 188 3.48 -20.08 -1.61
CA VAL A 188 3.68 -18.92 -2.50
C VAL A 188 4.80 -18.02 -2.00
N VAL A 189 4.81 -17.71 -0.70
CA VAL A 189 5.87 -16.90 -0.07
C VAL A 189 7.23 -17.55 -0.23
N ALA A 190 7.34 -18.86 0.03
CA ALA A 190 8.59 -19.61 -0.14
C ALA A 190 9.12 -19.55 -1.58
N ARG A 191 8.24 -19.70 -2.58
CA ARG A 191 8.58 -19.58 -4.01
C ARG A 191 9.10 -18.18 -4.36
N LEU A 192 8.42 -17.14 -3.88
CA LEU A 192 8.83 -15.76 -4.14
C LEU A 192 10.14 -15.40 -3.45
N ILE A 193 10.38 -15.89 -2.23
CA ILE A 193 11.69 -15.74 -1.56
C ILE A 193 12.78 -16.43 -2.38
N ALA A 194 12.55 -17.66 -2.83
CA ALA A 194 13.54 -18.40 -3.62
C ALA A 194 13.85 -17.73 -4.96
N ALA A 195 12.84 -17.13 -5.62
CA ALA A 195 12.99 -16.50 -6.92
C ALA A 195 13.63 -15.10 -6.85
N LEU A 196 13.23 -14.28 -5.87
CA LEU A 196 13.60 -12.86 -5.81
C LEU A 196 14.77 -12.57 -4.85
N GLN A 197 15.13 -13.54 -3.99
CA GLN A 197 16.23 -13.44 -3.04
C GLN A 197 16.21 -12.13 -2.20
N PRO A 198 15.06 -11.76 -1.60
CA PRO A 198 14.97 -10.58 -0.77
C PRO A 198 15.77 -10.77 0.53
N THR A 199 16.26 -9.68 1.12
CA THR A 199 16.88 -9.68 2.45
C THR A 199 15.87 -9.44 3.56
N ASP A 200 14.68 -8.92 3.21
CA ASP A 200 13.55 -8.67 4.12
C ASP A 200 12.23 -8.97 3.38
N VAL A 201 11.29 -9.63 4.05
CA VAL A 201 9.96 -9.91 3.49
C VAL A 201 8.88 -9.46 4.45
N VAL A 202 8.01 -8.59 3.98
CA VAL A 202 6.90 -8.03 4.77
C VAL A 202 5.58 -8.61 4.27
N ILE A 203 4.80 -9.17 5.18
CA ILE A 203 3.44 -9.59 4.90
C ILE A 203 2.47 -8.54 5.46
N GLY A 204 1.81 -7.82 4.56
CA GLY A 204 0.80 -6.81 4.87
C GLY A 204 -0.61 -7.21 4.46
N GLY A 205 -1.53 -6.24 4.47
CA GLY A 205 -2.92 -6.42 4.07
C GLY A 205 -3.85 -6.94 5.15
N GLY A 206 -5.15 -6.80 4.92
CA GLY A 206 -6.20 -7.07 5.92
C GLY A 206 -6.33 -8.54 6.36
N ASN A 207 -5.81 -9.49 5.54
CA ASN A 207 -5.90 -10.91 5.82
C ASN A 207 -4.72 -11.46 6.64
N VAL A 208 -3.66 -10.69 6.91
CA VAL A 208 -2.53 -11.09 7.78
C VAL A 208 -3.01 -11.63 9.12
N LYS A 209 -3.98 -10.97 9.73
CA LYS A 209 -4.58 -11.39 11.01
C LYS A 209 -5.26 -12.77 10.98
N LYS A 210 -5.46 -13.35 9.80
CA LYS A 210 -6.03 -14.71 9.61
C LYS A 210 -4.95 -15.78 9.54
N LEU A 211 -3.67 -15.40 9.41
CA LEU A 211 -2.54 -16.29 9.59
C LEU A 211 -2.43 -16.65 11.09
N LYS A 212 -2.11 -17.91 11.37
CA LYS A 212 -1.81 -18.36 12.74
C LYS A 212 -0.38 -17.96 13.10
N ASP A 213 0.52 -18.31 12.19
CA ASP A 213 1.94 -18.01 12.24
C ASP A 213 2.33 -17.38 10.90
N LEU A 214 3.30 -16.50 10.90
CA LEU A 214 3.83 -15.93 9.66
C LEU A 214 4.66 -16.97 8.91
N PRO A 215 4.68 -16.95 7.57
CA PRO A 215 5.59 -17.75 6.78
C PRO A 215 7.05 -17.55 7.23
N ALA A 216 7.86 -18.61 7.17
CA ALA A 216 9.27 -18.54 7.56
C ALA A 216 10.01 -17.45 6.78
N GLY A 217 10.87 -16.71 7.48
CA GLY A 217 11.67 -15.62 6.89
C GLY A 217 10.89 -14.33 6.62
N THR A 218 9.69 -14.17 7.20
CA THR A 218 8.87 -12.97 7.01
C THR A 218 8.57 -12.25 8.33
N ARG A 219 8.19 -10.99 8.23
CA ARG A 219 7.63 -10.20 9.33
C ARG A 219 6.28 -9.59 8.96
N ALA A 220 5.48 -9.24 9.96
CA ALA A 220 4.22 -8.53 9.71
C ALA A 220 4.49 -7.05 9.38
N GLY A 221 3.78 -6.52 8.38
CA GLY A 221 3.55 -5.09 8.21
C GLY A 221 2.48 -4.59 9.18
N GLN A 222 2.37 -3.26 9.27
CA GLN A 222 1.41 -2.58 10.12
C GLN A 222 0.37 -1.83 9.28
N ASN A 223 -0.82 -1.61 9.85
CA ASN A 223 -1.84 -0.81 9.17
C ASN A 223 -1.43 0.66 8.96
N ALA A 224 -0.51 1.15 9.80
CA ALA A 224 0.04 2.50 9.68
C ALA A 224 1.03 2.65 8.50
N ASP A 225 1.57 1.54 7.98
CA ASP A 225 2.58 1.58 6.92
C ASP A 225 2.08 2.29 5.65
N ALA A 226 0.77 2.21 5.34
CA ALA A 226 0.21 2.95 4.22
C ALA A 226 0.36 4.47 4.38
N PHE A 227 0.10 4.99 5.56
CA PHE A 227 0.25 6.42 5.84
C PHE A 227 1.70 6.84 5.88
N GLU A 228 2.53 6.08 6.57
CA GLU A 228 3.97 6.32 6.63
C GLU A 228 4.59 6.33 5.22
N GLY A 229 4.18 5.39 4.36
CA GLY A 229 4.60 5.35 2.96
C GLY A 229 4.13 6.55 2.17
N GLY A 230 2.89 6.99 2.39
CA GLY A 230 2.35 8.17 1.74
C GLY A 230 3.09 9.45 2.14
N PHE A 231 3.52 9.59 3.39
CA PHE A 231 4.36 10.72 3.83
C PHE A 231 5.75 10.65 3.20
N ARG A 232 6.42 9.49 3.28
CA ARG A 232 7.76 9.26 2.70
C ARG A 232 7.82 9.40 1.18
N LEU A 233 6.70 9.30 0.49
CA LEU A 233 6.66 9.45 -0.97
C LEU A 233 7.16 10.82 -1.45
N TRP A 234 7.15 11.83 -0.59
CA TRP A 234 7.64 13.18 -0.87
C TRP A 234 9.12 13.37 -0.56
N ASP A 235 9.76 12.37 0.03
CA ASP A 235 11.20 12.34 0.30
C ASP A 235 11.99 11.58 -0.80
N LEU A 236 11.28 10.97 -1.78
CA LEU A 236 11.80 10.20 -2.90
C LEU A 236 12.16 11.04 -4.11
#